data_591245df7c811bcee3728ebf418f6743
#
_entry.id   591245df7c811bcee3728ebf418f6743
#
_cell.length_a   1.000
_cell.length_b   1.000
_cell.length_c   1.000
_cell.angle_alpha   90.00
_cell.angle_beta   90.00
_cell.angle_gamma   90.00
#
_symmetry.space_group_name_H-M   'P 1'
#
loop_
_entity.id
_entity.type
_entity.pdbx_description
1 polymer ?
#
loop_
_entity_poly.entity_id
_entity_poly.type
_entity_poly.pdbx_seq_one_letter_code
_entity_poly.pdbx_strand_id
1 'polypeptide(L)'
;MKIQESAENYLETILILSERSTYVRSIDIANELNFTKPSVSVAMKKLRENNLITVDGDGYIHLTEDGLAIANRMNEGHKLLSDWLTYLGVPKDIATEDACRIEHVISQESFEKIRAHVREMNEHL
;
A
#
# COMPACT_ATOMS: atom_id res chain seq x y z
N MET A 1 11.08 -12.45 -6.72
CA MET A 1 10.40 -11.62 -7.73
C MET A 1 10.38 -10.17 -7.30
N LYS A 2 10.73 -9.30 -8.19
CA LYS A 2 10.69 -7.87 -7.89
C LYS A 2 9.26 -7.36 -8.07
N ILE A 3 8.65 -6.89 -6.99
CA ILE A 3 7.30 -6.30 -7.03
C ILE A 3 7.43 -4.88 -7.54
N GLN A 4 6.65 -4.53 -8.56
CA GLN A 4 6.65 -3.20 -9.13
C GLN A 4 5.79 -2.26 -8.28
N GLU A 5 6.11 -0.97 -8.36
CA GLU A 5 5.41 0.09 -7.62
C GLU A 5 3.89 0.02 -7.80
N SER A 6 3.41 -0.21 -9.02
CA SER A 6 1.98 -0.31 -9.28
C SER A 6 1.33 -1.49 -8.56
N ALA A 7 2.03 -2.64 -8.51
CA ALA A 7 1.54 -3.83 -7.81
C ALA A 7 1.43 -3.57 -6.31
N GLU A 8 2.44 -2.92 -5.72
CA GLU A 8 2.44 -2.54 -4.31
C GLU A 8 1.28 -1.60 -3.98
N ASN A 9 1.04 -0.63 -4.84
CA ASN A 9 -0.05 0.32 -4.68
C ASN A 9 -1.43 -0.37 -4.74
N TYR A 10 -1.62 -1.31 -5.67
CA TYR A 10 -2.85 -2.09 -5.74
C TYR A 10 -3.08 -2.92 -4.49
N LEU A 11 -2.03 -3.58 -3.98
CA LEU A 11 -2.13 -4.41 -2.78
C LEU A 11 -2.49 -3.57 -1.55
N GLU A 12 -1.86 -2.40 -1.40
CA GLU A 12 -2.19 -1.47 -0.33
C GLU A 12 -3.65 -0.99 -0.43
N THR A 13 -4.11 -0.69 -1.64
CA THR A 13 -5.49 -0.26 -1.88
C THR A 13 -6.48 -1.35 -1.49
N ILE A 14 -6.20 -2.60 -1.83
CA ILE A 14 -7.05 -3.73 -1.46
C ILE A 14 -7.15 -3.83 0.07
N LEU A 15 -6.04 -3.69 0.77
CA LEU A 15 -6.02 -3.72 2.23
C LEU A 15 -6.89 -2.59 2.82
N ILE A 16 -6.72 -1.37 2.34
CA ILE A 16 -7.47 -0.22 2.82
C ILE A 16 -8.98 -0.40 2.58
N LEU A 17 -9.36 -0.86 1.39
CA LEU A 17 -10.76 -1.10 1.06
C LEU A 17 -11.35 -2.23 1.88
N SER A 18 -10.57 -3.28 2.18
CA SER A 18 -11.04 -4.40 2.99
C SER A 18 -11.28 -4.00 4.46
N GLU A 19 -10.63 -2.95 4.92
CA GLU A 19 -10.87 -2.39 6.26
C GLU A 19 -12.18 -1.58 6.32
N ARG A 20 -12.60 -1.00 5.19
CA ARG A 20 -13.83 -0.21 5.10
C ARG A 20 -15.06 -1.04 4.75
N SER A 21 -14.85 -2.15 4.05
CA SER A 21 -15.94 -2.99 3.55
C SER A 21 -15.54 -4.46 3.63
N THR A 22 -16.50 -5.33 3.90
CA THR A 22 -16.27 -6.76 4.00
C THR A 22 -15.85 -7.37 2.66
N TYR A 23 -16.34 -6.82 1.55
CA TYR A 23 -16.13 -7.37 0.21
C TYR A 23 -15.51 -6.33 -0.72
N VAL A 24 -14.45 -6.73 -1.41
CA VAL A 24 -13.73 -5.88 -2.36
C VAL A 24 -13.77 -6.52 -3.74
N ARG A 25 -14.21 -5.78 -4.74
CA ARG A 25 -14.22 -6.20 -6.15
C ARG A 25 -13.33 -5.26 -6.97
N SER A 26 -13.00 -5.68 -8.19
CA SER A 26 -12.19 -4.87 -9.11
C SER A 26 -12.79 -3.47 -9.34
N ILE A 27 -14.12 -3.35 -9.39
CA ILE A 27 -14.78 -2.07 -9.58
C ILE A 27 -14.49 -1.10 -8.42
N ASP A 28 -14.39 -1.61 -7.20
CA ASP A 28 -14.11 -0.79 -6.03
C ASP A 28 -12.71 -0.20 -6.11
N ILE A 29 -11.75 -0.99 -6.59
CA ILE A 29 -10.37 -0.54 -6.80
C ILE A 29 -10.32 0.51 -7.90
N ALA A 30 -11.02 0.28 -9.02
CA ALA A 30 -11.07 1.22 -10.13
C ALA A 30 -11.63 2.58 -9.69
N ASN A 31 -12.69 2.57 -8.89
CA ASN A 31 -13.30 3.79 -8.37
C ASN A 31 -12.37 4.51 -7.39
N GLU A 32 -11.73 3.77 -6.49
CA GLU A 32 -10.83 4.36 -5.48
C GLU A 32 -9.61 5.03 -6.11
N LEU A 33 -9.02 4.39 -7.12
CA LEU A 33 -7.81 4.90 -7.78
C LEU A 33 -8.10 5.75 -9.01
N ASN A 34 -9.36 5.86 -9.40
CA ASN A 34 -9.77 6.56 -10.62
C ASN A 34 -9.08 6.00 -11.86
N PHE A 35 -9.00 4.68 -11.93
CA PHE A 35 -8.44 3.93 -13.06
C PHE A 35 -9.56 3.29 -13.88
N THR A 36 -9.26 2.90 -15.11
CA THR A 36 -10.24 2.21 -15.96
C THR A 36 -10.41 0.76 -15.50
N LYS A 37 -11.62 0.22 -15.71
CA LYS A 37 -11.92 -1.18 -15.39
C LYS A 37 -10.99 -2.16 -16.09
N PRO A 38 -10.71 -2.03 -17.42
CA PRO A 38 -9.77 -2.93 -18.08
C PRO A 38 -8.35 -2.91 -17.48
N SER A 39 -7.85 -1.74 -17.11
CA SER A 39 -6.52 -1.61 -16.49
C SER A 39 -6.46 -2.36 -15.16
N VAL A 40 -7.49 -2.20 -14.34
CA VAL A 40 -7.58 -2.89 -13.04
C VAL A 40 -7.71 -4.39 -13.23
N SER A 41 -8.52 -4.85 -14.20
CA SER A 41 -8.68 -6.27 -14.48
C SER A 41 -7.37 -6.94 -14.89
N VAL A 42 -6.56 -6.27 -15.71
CA VAL A 42 -5.24 -6.77 -16.10
C VAL A 42 -4.32 -6.85 -14.89
N ALA A 43 -4.32 -5.82 -14.04
CA ALA A 43 -3.50 -5.79 -12.82
C ALA A 43 -3.90 -6.91 -11.86
N MET A 44 -5.21 -7.11 -11.65
CA MET A 44 -5.70 -8.17 -10.76
C MET A 44 -5.33 -9.56 -11.27
N LYS A 45 -5.38 -9.77 -12.57
CA LYS A 45 -4.94 -11.04 -13.16
C LYS A 45 -3.48 -11.31 -12.86
N LYS A 46 -2.61 -10.30 -13.00
CA LYS A 46 -1.17 -10.43 -12.71
C LYS A 46 -0.93 -10.73 -11.23
N LEU A 47 -1.62 -10.05 -10.33
CA LEU A 47 -1.50 -10.29 -8.90
C LEU A 47 -1.91 -11.72 -8.54
N ARG A 48 -3.00 -12.21 -9.15
CA ARG A 48 -3.47 -13.57 -8.94
C ARG A 48 -2.48 -14.60 -9.46
N GLU A 49 -1.92 -14.39 -10.64
CA GLU A 49 -0.91 -15.27 -11.23
C GLU A 49 0.35 -15.35 -10.37
N ASN A 50 0.67 -14.29 -9.63
CA ASN A 50 1.82 -14.24 -8.72
C ASN A 50 1.46 -14.63 -7.28
N ASN A 51 0.28 -15.19 -7.06
CA ASN A 51 -0.18 -15.68 -5.75
C ASN A 51 -0.23 -14.61 -4.66
N LEU A 52 -0.51 -13.36 -5.04
CA LEU A 52 -0.63 -12.26 -4.09
C LEU A 52 -2.08 -11.98 -3.70
N ILE A 53 -3.02 -12.39 -4.55
CA ILE A 53 -4.45 -12.33 -4.28
C ILE A 53 -5.13 -13.60 -4.76
N THR A 54 -6.34 -13.85 -4.23
CA THR A 54 -7.29 -14.83 -4.76
C THR A 54 -8.57 -14.08 -5.11
N VAL A 55 -9.34 -14.64 -6.04
CA VAL A 55 -10.66 -14.12 -6.42
C VAL A 55 -11.64 -15.27 -6.31
N ASP A 56 -12.67 -15.13 -5.50
CA ASP A 56 -13.66 -16.19 -5.31
C ASP A 56 -14.70 -16.21 -6.41
N GLY A 57 -15.66 -17.14 -6.31
CA GLY A 57 -16.69 -17.33 -7.33
C GLY A 57 -17.63 -16.13 -7.49
N ASP A 58 -17.72 -15.26 -6.49
CA ASP A 58 -18.54 -14.05 -6.53
C ASP A 58 -17.76 -12.82 -6.98
N GLY A 59 -16.49 -12.99 -7.33
CA GLY A 59 -15.62 -11.90 -7.77
C GLY A 59 -15.00 -11.09 -6.65
N TYR A 60 -15.08 -11.56 -5.41
CA TYR A 60 -14.47 -10.88 -4.27
C TYR A 60 -12.99 -11.18 -4.20
N ILE A 61 -12.20 -10.13 -3.99
CA ILE A 61 -10.74 -10.18 -3.95
C ILE A 61 -10.27 -10.34 -2.51
N HIS A 62 -9.36 -11.29 -2.29
CA HIS A 62 -8.77 -11.55 -0.98
C HIS A 62 -7.26 -11.53 -1.10
N LEU A 63 -6.58 -10.88 -0.15
CA LEU A 63 -5.12 -10.91 -0.09
C LEU A 63 -4.67 -12.28 0.40
N THR A 64 -3.64 -12.83 -0.24
CA THR A 64 -2.95 -14.00 0.30
C THR A 64 -2.07 -13.55 1.46
N GLU A 65 -1.44 -14.50 2.16
CA GLU A 65 -0.47 -14.16 3.20
C GLU A 65 0.65 -13.28 2.66
N ASP A 66 1.19 -13.61 1.48
CA ASP A 66 2.25 -12.84 0.84
C ASP A 66 1.75 -11.45 0.41
N GLY A 67 0.56 -11.38 -0.17
CA GLY A 67 -0.04 -10.11 -0.57
C GLY A 67 -0.31 -9.20 0.63
N LEU A 68 -0.79 -9.78 1.72
CA LEU A 68 -1.04 -9.04 2.95
C LEU A 68 0.24 -8.49 3.56
N ALA A 69 1.33 -9.27 3.54
CA ALA A 69 2.62 -8.82 4.06
C ALA A 69 3.12 -7.58 3.30
N ILE A 70 3.02 -7.58 1.97
CA ILE A 70 3.41 -6.45 1.13
C ILE A 70 2.51 -5.25 1.41
N ALA A 71 1.19 -5.46 1.46
CA ALA A 71 0.22 -4.40 1.70
C ALA A 71 0.42 -3.74 3.07
N ASN A 72 0.67 -4.53 4.10
CA ASN A 72 0.94 -4.03 5.45
C ASN A 72 2.21 -3.19 5.50
N ARG A 73 3.26 -3.65 4.83
CA ARG A 73 4.53 -2.91 4.77
C ARG A 73 4.34 -1.56 4.10
N MET A 74 3.60 -1.51 2.99
CA MET A 74 3.32 -0.27 2.28
C MET A 74 2.47 0.68 3.13
N ASN A 75 1.43 0.17 3.77
CA ASN A 75 0.54 0.96 4.61
C ASN A 75 1.29 1.53 5.84
N GLU A 76 2.11 0.71 6.48
CA GLU A 76 2.95 1.14 7.61
C GLU A 76 3.96 2.20 7.17
N GLY A 77 4.63 1.97 6.04
CA GLY A 77 5.60 2.90 5.49
C GLY A 77 4.97 4.24 5.15
N HIS A 78 3.82 4.23 4.54
CA HIS A 78 3.06 5.43 4.19
C HIS A 78 2.76 6.28 5.44
N LYS A 79 2.22 5.66 6.47
CA LYS A 79 1.87 6.34 7.72
C LYS A 79 3.09 6.90 8.43
N LEU A 80 4.13 6.08 8.55
CA LEU A 80 5.36 6.47 9.25
C LEU A 80 6.05 7.63 8.55
N LEU A 81 6.24 7.55 7.24
CA LEU A 81 6.93 8.58 6.48
C LEU A 81 6.10 9.87 6.40
N SER A 82 4.79 9.76 6.24
CA SER A 82 3.90 10.92 6.22
C SER A 82 3.93 11.66 7.55
N ASP A 83 3.87 10.94 8.66
CA ASP A 83 3.90 11.54 10.00
C ASP A 83 5.26 12.19 10.28
N TRP A 84 6.35 11.54 9.87
CA TRP A 84 7.69 12.07 10.04
C TRP A 84 7.89 13.38 9.27
N LEU A 85 7.49 13.41 8.00
CA LEU A 85 7.59 14.63 7.19
C LEU A 85 6.73 15.74 7.76
N THR A 86 5.54 15.42 8.23
CA THR A 86 4.65 16.40 8.87
C THR A 86 5.29 16.96 10.14
N TYR A 87 5.92 16.12 10.92
CA TYR A 87 6.67 16.54 12.12
C TYR A 87 7.80 17.51 11.76
N LEU A 88 8.49 17.30 10.63
CA LEU A 88 9.56 18.18 10.16
C LEU A 88 9.04 19.52 9.64
N GLY A 89 7.74 19.69 9.50
CA GLY A 89 7.13 20.93 9.06
C GLY A 89 6.59 20.90 7.62
N VAL A 90 6.60 19.75 6.98
CA VAL A 90 6.04 19.61 5.62
C VAL A 90 4.51 19.62 5.72
N PRO A 91 3.79 20.43 4.91
CA PRO A 91 2.33 20.40 4.89
C PRO A 91 1.79 19.00 4.66
N LYS A 92 0.71 18.64 5.35
CA LYS A 92 0.19 17.27 5.37
C LYS A 92 -0.10 16.68 3.98
N ASP A 93 -0.65 17.47 3.07
CA ASP A 93 -0.95 17.01 1.72
C ASP A 93 0.31 16.66 0.94
N ILE A 94 1.36 17.49 1.07
CA ILE A 94 2.66 17.24 0.44
C ILE A 94 3.35 16.06 1.10
N ALA A 95 3.31 15.98 2.43
CA ALA A 95 3.92 14.89 3.20
C ALA A 95 3.31 13.55 2.79
N THR A 96 2.00 13.48 2.63
CA THR A 96 1.29 12.26 2.24
C THR A 96 1.68 11.81 0.84
N GLU A 97 1.76 12.74 -0.11
CA GLU A 97 2.14 12.44 -1.48
C GLU A 97 3.60 11.97 -1.57
N ASP A 98 4.51 12.69 -0.90
CA ASP A 98 5.93 12.32 -0.90
C ASP A 98 6.18 10.99 -0.19
N ALA A 99 5.48 10.73 0.91
CA ALA A 99 5.57 9.45 1.62
C ALA A 99 5.20 8.28 0.71
N CYS A 100 4.15 8.43 -0.07
CA CYS A 100 3.72 7.41 -1.02
C CYS A 100 4.82 7.11 -2.05
N ARG A 101 5.49 8.12 -2.54
CA ARG A 101 6.59 7.94 -3.51
C ARG A 101 7.83 7.31 -2.86
N ILE A 102 8.20 7.80 -1.68
CA ILE A 102 9.39 7.32 -0.97
C ILE A 102 9.28 5.84 -0.66
N GLU A 103 8.13 5.38 -0.15
CA GLU A 103 7.96 3.99 0.27
C GLU A 103 8.17 2.98 -0.85
N HIS A 104 7.91 3.38 -2.10
CA HIS A 104 8.08 2.50 -3.26
C HIS A 104 9.52 2.44 -3.77
N VAL A 105 10.35 3.42 -3.46
CA VAL A 105 11.71 3.51 -4.00
C VAL A 105 12.80 3.30 -2.94
N ILE A 106 12.48 3.49 -1.67
CA ILE A 106 13.46 3.37 -0.59
C ILE A 106 13.80 1.89 -0.33
N SER A 107 15.06 1.62 0.01
CA SER A 107 15.46 0.27 0.38
C SER A 107 14.87 -0.10 1.74
N GLN A 108 14.72 -1.41 1.98
CA GLN A 108 14.26 -1.91 3.27
C GLN A 108 15.22 -1.49 4.39
N GLU A 109 16.52 -1.54 4.12
CA GLU A 109 17.54 -1.15 5.08
C GLU A 109 17.40 0.32 5.50
N SER A 110 17.28 1.22 4.52
CA SER A 110 17.09 2.65 4.81
C SER A 110 15.78 2.91 5.54
N PHE A 111 14.71 2.24 5.14
CA PHE A 111 13.42 2.37 5.80
C PHE A 111 13.48 1.95 7.27
N GLU A 112 14.12 0.84 7.58
CA GLU A 112 14.25 0.37 8.96
C GLU A 112 15.04 1.34 9.84
N LYS A 113 16.06 1.99 9.29
CA LYS A 113 16.83 3.01 10.02
C LYS A 113 15.97 4.24 10.31
N ILE A 114 15.18 4.67 9.36
CA ILE A 114 14.24 5.78 9.56
C ILE A 114 13.19 5.40 10.61
N ARG A 115 12.65 4.17 10.52
CA ARG A 115 11.68 3.67 11.49
C ARG A 115 12.24 3.71 12.91
N ALA A 116 13.46 3.22 13.10
CA ALA A 116 14.12 3.21 14.40
C ALA A 116 14.30 4.63 14.93
N HIS A 117 14.72 5.57 14.08
CA HIS A 117 14.88 6.97 14.43
C HIS A 117 13.57 7.62 14.87
N VAL A 118 12.50 7.38 14.12
CA VAL A 118 11.17 7.94 14.41
C VAL A 118 10.63 7.38 15.74
N ARG A 119 10.80 6.09 15.99
CA ARG A 119 10.39 5.48 17.27
C ARG A 119 11.15 6.07 18.45
N GLU A 120 12.44 6.26 18.30
CA GLU A 120 13.28 6.87 19.32
C GLU A 120 12.81 8.29 19.63
N MET A 121 12.50 9.08 18.62
CA MET A 121 11.95 10.43 18.78
C MET A 121 10.64 10.41 19.56
N ASN A 122 9.73 9.49 19.23
CA ASN A 122 8.44 9.36 19.88
C ASN A 122 8.55 8.99 21.35
N GLU A 123 9.56 8.19 21.71
CA GLU A 123 9.81 7.81 23.11
C GLU A 123 10.30 8.99 23.96
N HIS A 124 10.85 10.02 23.33
CA HIS A 124 11.34 11.21 24.02
C HIS A 124 10.35 12.37 24.03
N LEU A 125 9.20 12.17 23.42
CA LEU A 125 8.10 13.12 23.47
C LEU A 125 7.15 12.79 24.60
#